data_2d4fa5ea4a3ce3a09e09d60fea3fed05
#
_entry.id   2d4fa5ea4a3ce3a09e09d60fea3fed05
#
_cell.length_a   1.000
_cell.length_b   1.000
_cell.length_c   1.000
_cell.angle_alpha   90.00
_cell.angle_beta   90.00
_cell.angle_gamma   90.00
#
_symmetry.space_group_name_H-M   'P 1'
#
loop_
_entity.id
_entity.type
_entity.pdbx_description
1 polymer ?
#
loop_
_entity_poly.entity_id
_entity_poly.type
_entity_poly.pdbx_seq_one_letter_code
_entity_poly.pdbx_strand_id
1 'polypeptide(L)'
;MKTLKTCLIALSALILSGCAGAKIEDFQSATPAFDLEGYFLGETKAYGLFEDRFGKFRRQFVVDIVGEMDGDTLVLTEDFVYDDGEIEQRIWRIKNQGNGRYTGTFGDIIGEAEGEVAGNALHWTYKMNLKVGDDTWKVGFDDWMILGADGVMLNRAYISRWGFEIGSVTLSFVKA
;
A
#
# COMPACT_ATOMS: atom_id res chain seq x y z
N MET A 1 52.98 9.49 19.60
CA MET A 1 52.28 8.50 18.73
C MET A 1 51.12 7.77 19.39
N LYS A 2 50.67 8.10 20.61
CA LYS A 2 49.55 7.45 21.32
C LYS A 2 48.20 8.20 21.19
N THR A 3 48.18 9.45 20.77
CA THR A 3 46.98 10.29 20.67
C THR A 3 46.20 10.18 19.34
N LEU A 4 46.83 9.63 18.29
CA LEU A 4 46.20 9.51 16.97
C LEU A 4 45.28 8.26 16.82
N LYS A 5 45.49 7.23 17.65
CA LYS A 5 44.68 6.00 17.62
C LYS A 5 43.34 6.13 18.33
N THR A 6 43.17 7.07 19.25
CA THR A 6 41.94 7.26 20.02
C THR A 6 40.87 8.06 19.24
N CYS A 7 41.27 8.90 18.28
CA CYS A 7 40.33 9.65 17.46
C CYS A 7 39.66 8.81 16.35
N LEU A 8 40.26 7.71 15.88
CA LEU A 8 39.71 6.88 14.84
C LEU A 8 38.58 5.95 15.34
N ILE A 9 38.56 5.61 16.62
CA ILE A 9 37.53 4.73 17.21
C ILE A 9 36.23 5.51 17.52
N ALA A 10 36.34 6.81 17.80
CA ALA A 10 35.15 7.65 18.08
C ALA A 10 34.32 8.00 16.82
N LEU A 11 34.87 7.89 15.62
CA LEU A 11 34.20 8.25 14.38
C LEU A 11 33.41 7.09 13.77
N SER A 12 33.64 5.85 14.23
CA SER A 12 32.91 4.66 13.73
C SER A 12 31.57 4.41 14.41
N ALA A 13 31.18 5.15 15.44
CA ALA A 13 29.97 4.92 16.23
C ALA A 13 28.76 5.78 15.76
N LEU A 14 28.91 6.62 14.72
CA LEU A 14 27.86 7.59 14.34
C LEU A 14 27.07 7.26 13.06
N ILE A 15 27.16 6.04 12.52
CA ILE A 15 26.48 5.71 11.24
C ILE A 15 25.53 4.51 11.41
N LEU A 16 24.75 4.47 12.50
CA LEU A 16 23.68 3.48 12.70
C LEU A 16 22.36 4.11 13.12
N SER A 17 22.06 5.33 12.69
CA SER A 17 20.67 5.76 12.56
C SER A 17 20.15 5.24 11.23
N GLY A 18 19.82 3.95 11.20
CA GLY A 18 19.02 3.38 10.12
C GLY A 18 17.74 4.20 10.01
N CYS A 19 17.39 4.62 8.80
CA CYS A 19 16.08 5.18 8.51
C CYS A 19 15.06 4.09 8.87
N ALA A 20 14.52 4.14 10.08
CA ALA A 20 13.34 3.35 10.42
C ALA A 20 12.20 3.94 9.59
N GLY A 21 11.64 3.16 8.66
CA GLY A 21 10.41 3.53 7.94
C GLY A 21 9.27 3.81 8.91
N ALA A 22 8.15 4.34 8.40
CA ALA A 22 6.94 4.55 9.18
C ALA A 22 6.48 3.23 9.82
N LYS A 23 5.96 3.32 11.03
CA LYS A 23 5.33 2.19 11.73
C LYS A 23 3.87 2.50 11.94
N ILE A 24 3.03 1.47 11.90
CA ILE A 24 1.58 1.67 12.04
C ILE A 24 1.23 2.26 13.43
N GLU A 25 2.00 1.94 14.46
CA GLU A 25 1.81 2.46 15.81
C GLU A 25 2.02 3.99 15.91
N ASP A 26 2.77 4.59 14.99
CA ASP A 26 3.01 6.03 14.95
C ASP A 26 1.71 6.82 14.68
N PHE A 27 0.67 6.16 14.16
CA PHE A 27 -0.62 6.75 13.78
C PHE A 27 -1.72 6.56 14.83
N GLN A 28 -1.49 5.88 15.97
CA GLN A 28 -2.54 5.51 16.95
C GLN A 28 -3.44 6.67 17.39
N SER A 29 -2.91 7.89 17.48
CA SER A 29 -3.66 9.08 17.89
C SER A 29 -4.10 9.97 16.73
N ALA A 30 -3.81 9.58 15.49
CA ALA A 30 -4.15 10.37 14.31
C ALA A 30 -5.65 10.27 13.98
N THR A 31 -6.20 11.35 13.46
CA THR A 31 -7.64 11.49 13.14
C THR A 31 -7.84 11.98 11.71
N PRO A 32 -8.99 11.66 11.09
CA PRO A 32 -10.10 10.85 11.61
C PRO A 32 -9.72 9.38 11.74
N ALA A 33 -10.35 8.61 12.65
CA ALA A 33 -10.10 7.18 12.71
C ALA A 33 -10.55 6.50 11.41
N PHE A 34 -9.70 5.63 10.86
CA PHE A 34 -10.01 4.92 9.64
C PHE A 34 -10.84 3.68 9.94
N ASP A 35 -12.00 3.58 9.31
CA ASP A 35 -12.87 2.41 9.27
C ASP A 35 -12.86 1.89 7.84
N LEU A 36 -12.23 0.74 7.62
CA LEU A 36 -12.02 0.18 6.28
C LEU A 36 -13.35 -0.18 5.62
N GLU A 37 -14.24 -0.88 6.33
CA GLU A 37 -15.54 -1.24 5.82
C GLU A 37 -16.38 0.02 5.56
N GLY A 38 -16.47 0.92 6.54
CA GLY A 38 -17.25 2.15 6.41
C GLY A 38 -16.77 3.06 5.28
N TYR A 39 -15.45 3.08 5.02
CA TYR A 39 -14.89 3.87 3.93
C TYR A 39 -15.21 3.27 2.56
N PHE A 40 -15.05 1.96 2.37
CA PHE A 40 -15.18 1.33 1.06
C PHE A 40 -16.59 0.83 0.73
N LEU A 41 -17.54 0.79 1.69
CA LEU A 41 -18.93 0.47 1.36
C LEU A 41 -19.54 1.50 0.39
N GLY A 42 -20.19 1.00 -0.68
CA GLY A 42 -20.75 1.80 -1.77
C GLY A 42 -19.68 2.19 -2.79
N GLU A 43 -19.83 3.36 -3.42
CA GLU A 43 -18.98 3.79 -4.53
C GLU A 43 -17.80 4.64 -4.05
N THR A 44 -16.63 4.34 -4.58
CA THR A 44 -15.39 5.09 -4.37
C THR A 44 -14.64 5.17 -5.70
N LYS A 45 -13.99 6.28 -5.98
CA LYS A 45 -13.16 6.44 -7.17
C LYS A 45 -11.70 6.66 -6.76
N ALA A 46 -10.77 6.04 -7.48
CA ALA A 46 -9.36 6.28 -7.26
C ALA A 46 -8.66 6.75 -8.55
N TYR A 47 -7.66 7.61 -8.37
CA TYR A 47 -6.78 8.10 -9.42
C TYR A 47 -5.37 7.65 -9.10
N GLY A 48 -4.76 6.88 -10.00
CA GLY A 48 -3.51 6.20 -9.76
C GLY A 48 -2.41 6.55 -10.75
N LEU A 49 -1.18 6.44 -10.24
CA LEU A 49 0.03 6.70 -10.99
C LEU A 49 1.09 5.66 -10.61
N PHE A 50 1.63 4.93 -11.58
CA PHE A 50 2.78 4.05 -11.39
C PHE A 50 4.07 4.73 -11.83
N GLU A 51 5.06 4.67 -10.94
CA GLU A 51 6.40 5.23 -11.10
C GLU A 51 7.44 4.12 -10.93
N ASP A 52 8.41 4.03 -11.85
CA ASP A 52 9.51 3.08 -11.68
C ASP A 52 10.55 3.60 -10.66
N ARG A 53 11.47 2.74 -10.23
CA ARG A 53 12.50 3.07 -9.24
C ARG A 53 13.44 4.23 -9.62
N PHE A 54 13.38 4.70 -10.86
CA PHE A 54 14.18 5.83 -11.35
C PHE A 54 13.39 7.15 -11.40
N GLY A 55 12.15 7.14 -10.84
CA GLY A 55 11.28 8.31 -10.82
C GLY A 55 10.57 8.59 -12.14
N LYS A 56 10.54 7.61 -13.06
CA LYS A 56 9.85 7.76 -14.34
C LYS A 56 8.41 7.27 -14.23
N PHE A 57 7.46 8.16 -14.52
CA PHE A 57 6.05 7.80 -14.67
C PHE A 57 5.86 6.87 -15.86
N ARG A 58 5.23 5.74 -15.60
CA ARG A 58 5.07 4.66 -16.57
C ARG A 58 3.64 4.45 -17.01
N ARG A 59 2.68 4.65 -16.09
CA ARG A 59 1.26 4.43 -16.32
C ARG A 59 0.42 5.32 -15.42
N GLN A 60 -0.70 5.81 -15.95
CA GLN A 60 -1.75 6.46 -15.18
C GLN A 60 -3.03 5.62 -15.33
N PHE A 61 -3.90 5.67 -14.33
CA PHE A 61 -5.14 4.92 -14.36
C PHE A 61 -6.19 5.52 -13.44
N VAL A 62 -7.44 5.21 -13.73
CA VAL A 62 -8.59 5.50 -12.88
C VAL A 62 -9.20 4.18 -12.48
N VAL A 63 -9.71 4.10 -11.26
CA VAL A 63 -10.39 2.90 -10.74
C VAL A 63 -11.75 3.31 -10.23
N ASP A 64 -12.80 2.70 -10.77
CA ASP A 64 -14.12 2.73 -10.18
C ASP A 64 -14.26 1.53 -9.24
N ILE A 65 -14.65 1.79 -7.99
CA ILE A 65 -14.65 0.80 -6.91
C ILE A 65 -16.06 0.72 -6.34
N VAL A 66 -16.61 -0.49 -6.29
CA VAL A 66 -17.86 -0.77 -5.61
C VAL A 66 -17.60 -1.75 -4.46
N GLY A 67 -17.96 -1.32 -3.24
CA GLY A 67 -17.82 -2.13 -2.03
C GLY A 67 -19.18 -2.61 -1.53
N GLU A 68 -19.27 -3.91 -1.26
CA GLU A 68 -20.46 -4.56 -0.74
C GLU A 68 -20.11 -5.56 0.36
N MET A 69 -21.01 -5.78 1.33
CA MET A 69 -20.84 -6.84 2.32
C MET A 69 -21.46 -8.14 1.83
N ASP A 70 -20.68 -9.21 1.82
CA ASP A 70 -21.11 -10.60 1.65
C ASP A 70 -20.91 -11.34 2.98
N GLY A 71 -21.93 -11.30 3.83
CA GLY A 71 -21.85 -11.76 5.20
C GLY A 71 -20.88 -10.91 6.04
N ASP A 72 -19.80 -11.51 6.49
CA ASP A 72 -18.70 -10.88 7.26
C ASP A 72 -17.52 -10.41 6.37
N THR A 73 -17.66 -10.50 5.07
CA THR A 73 -16.61 -10.23 4.10
C THR A 73 -16.95 -8.98 3.30
N LEU A 74 -16.06 -7.99 3.32
CA LEU A 74 -16.11 -6.86 2.40
C LEU A 74 -15.60 -7.31 1.03
N VAL A 75 -16.43 -7.15 0.02
CA VAL A 75 -16.08 -7.42 -1.39
C VAL A 75 -15.90 -6.09 -2.09
N LEU A 76 -14.70 -5.83 -2.63
CA LEU A 76 -14.43 -4.66 -3.46
C LEU A 76 -14.27 -5.11 -4.90
N THR A 77 -15.15 -4.64 -5.77
CA THR A 77 -15.00 -4.76 -7.21
C THR A 77 -14.31 -3.51 -7.72
N GLU A 78 -13.14 -3.66 -8.30
CA GLU A 78 -12.28 -2.58 -8.79
C GLU A 78 -12.17 -2.69 -10.31
N ASP A 79 -12.70 -1.71 -11.04
CA ASP A 79 -12.62 -1.61 -12.49
C ASP A 79 -11.57 -0.56 -12.87
N PHE A 80 -10.46 -1.02 -13.41
CA PHE A 80 -9.31 -0.18 -13.81
C PHE A 80 -9.44 0.22 -15.28
N VAL A 81 -9.18 1.49 -15.56
CA VAL A 81 -8.98 2.01 -16.91
C VAL A 81 -7.64 2.72 -16.95
N TYR A 82 -6.74 2.19 -17.76
CA TYR A 82 -5.39 2.72 -17.94
C TYR A 82 -5.30 3.72 -19.08
N ASP A 83 -4.30 4.60 -19.05
CA ASP A 83 -4.07 5.65 -20.07
C ASP A 83 -3.68 5.09 -21.44
N ASP A 84 -3.23 3.85 -21.54
CA ASP A 84 -2.98 3.12 -22.78
C ASP A 84 -4.23 2.40 -23.33
N GLY A 85 -5.37 2.52 -22.65
CA GLY A 85 -6.64 1.91 -23.03
C GLY A 85 -6.86 0.48 -22.55
N GLU A 86 -5.89 -0.11 -21.83
CA GLU A 86 -6.09 -1.40 -21.17
C GLU A 86 -7.15 -1.26 -20.07
N ILE A 87 -7.93 -2.31 -19.87
CA ILE A 87 -8.91 -2.43 -18.79
C ILE A 87 -8.59 -3.69 -17.98
N GLU A 88 -8.75 -3.60 -16.66
CA GLU A 88 -8.56 -4.72 -15.73
C GLU A 88 -9.67 -4.70 -14.69
N GLN A 89 -10.14 -5.84 -14.25
CA GLN A 89 -11.00 -5.96 -13.08
C GLN A 89 -10.31 -6.76 -11.99
N ARG A 90 -10.39 -6.27 -10.76
CA ARG A 90 -9.89 -6.96 -9.57
C ARG A 90 -10.98 -7.02 -8.53
N ILE A 91 -11.14 -8.19 -7.90
CA ILE A 91 -12.13 -8.39 -6.85
C ILE A 91 -11.42 -8.81 -5.58
N TRP A 92 -11.36 -7.89 -4.62
CA TRP A 92 -10.88 -8.16 -3.28
C TRP A 92 -11.97 -8.78 -2.42
N ARG A 93 -11.58 -9.71 -1.58
CA ARG A 93 -12.41 -10.25 -0.48
C ARG A 93 -11.64 -10.03 0.82
N ILE A 94 -12.14 -9.13 1.65
CA ILE A 94 -11.44 -8.64 2.84
C ILE A 94 -12.24 -9.04 4.08
N LYS A 95 -11.56 -9.56 5.09
CA LYS A 95 -12.15 -9.96 6.38
C LYS A 95 -11.52 -9.21 7.53
N ASN A 96 -12.38 -8.70 8.40
CA ASN A 96 -12.00 -8.12 9.67
C ASN A 96 -11.67 -9.23 10.66
N GLN A 97 -10.44 -9.23 11.18
CA GLN A 97 -9.93 -10.18 12.17
C GLN A 97 -10.06 -9.67 13.61
N GLY A 98 -10.62 -8.45 13.77
CA GLY A 98 -10.68 -7.74 15.06
C GLY A 98 -9.37 -7.03 15.40
N ASN A 99 -9.46 -6.14 16.39
CA ASN A 99 -8.32 -5.35 16.89
C ASN A 99 -7.57 -4.57 15.80
N GLY A 100 -8.27 -4.06 14.77
CA GLY A 100 -7.69 -3.31 13.67
C GLY A 100 -6.95 -4.16 12.64
N ARG A 101 -7.07 -5.48 12.70
CA ARG A 101 -6.42 -6.40 11.76
C ARG A 101 -7.38 -6.88 10.71
N TYR A 102 -6.86 -7.04 9.50
CA TYR A 102 -7.59 -7.48 8.32
C TYR A 102 -6.78 -8.51 7.53
N THR A 103 -7.47 -9.42 6.86
CA THR A 103 -6.87 -10.28 5.82
C THR A 103 -7.65 -10.09 4.53
N GLY A 104 -6.99 -10.33 3.39
CA GLY A 104 -7.65 -10.17 2.10
C GLY A 104 -7.04 -11.04 1.01
N THR A 105 -7.87 -11.34 0.01
CA THR A 105 -7.45 -12.12 -1.17
C THR A 105 -8.04 -11.51 -2.44
N PHE A 106 -7.35 -11.71 -3.56
CA PHE A 106 -7.86 -11.56 -4.94
C PHE A 106 -7.13 -12.54 -5.86
N GLY A 107 -7.52 -12.61 -7.15
CA GLY A 107 -7.13 -13.70 -8.05
C GLY A 107 -5.64 -14.00 -8.15
N ASP A 108 -4.79 -12.97 -8.25
CA ASP A 108 -3.34 -13.12 -8.49
C ASP A 108 -2.49 -13.06 -7.21
N ILE A 109 -3.12 -12.99 -6.05
CA ILE A 109 -2.42 -12.92 -4.76
C ILE A 109 -1.78 -14.27 -4.42
N ILE A 110 -0.62 -14.22 -3.76
CA ILE A 110 0.09 -15.40 -3.27
C ILE A 110 -0.11 -15.50 -1.76
N GLY A 111 -0.97 -16.41 -1.33
CA GLY A 111 -1.41 -16.51 0.06
C GLY A 111 -2.52 -15.51 0.38
N GLU A 112 -2.38 -14.78 1.47
CA GLU A 112 -3.30 -13.72 1.88
C GLU A 112 -2.53 -12.40 2.04
N ALA A 113 -3.22 -11.30 1.86
CA ALA A 113 -2.76 -9.99 2.29
C ALA A 113 -3.04 -9.82 3.78
N GLU A 114 -2.16 -9.09 4.47
CA GLU A 114 -2.30 -8.73 5.88
C GLU A 114 -2.38 -7.22 6.00
N GLY A 115 -3.38 -6.72 6.75
CA GLY A 115 -3.61 -5.31 7.00
C GLY A 115 -3.72 -4.99 8.47
N GLU A 116 -3.23 -3.81 8.84
CA GLU A 116 -3.38 -3.28 10.19
C GLU A 116 -3.77 -1.80 10.14
N VAL A 117 -4.79 -1.43 10.93
CA VAL A 117 -5.29 -0.07 11.06
C VAL A 117 -4.89 0.52 12.41
N ALA A 118 -4.36 1.74 12.40
CA ALA A 118 -4.19 2.55 13.59
C ALA A 118 -4.47 4.02 13.27
N GLY A 119 -5.31 4.66 14.07
CA GLY A 119 -5.75 6.05 13.85
C GLY A 119 -6.31 6.23 12.44
N ASN A 120 -5.73 7.11 11.63
CA ASN A 120 -6.15 7.39 10.26
C ASN A 120 -5.39 6.59 9.19
N ALA A 121 -4.56 5.62 9.58
CA ALA A 121 -3.71 4.87 8.67
C ALA A 121 -4.12 3.40 8.58
N LEU A 122 -3.95 2.82 7.38
CA LEU A 122 -3.92 1.39 7.13
C LEU A 122 -2.58 1.05 6.49
N HIS A 123 -1.89 0.07 7.03
CA HIS A 123 -0.73 -0.56 6.43
C HIS A 123 -1.13 -1.93 5.91
N TRP A 124 -0.89 -2.20 4.62
CA TRP A 124 -1.33 -3.39 3.92
C TRP A 124 -0.17 -4.05 3.20
N THR A 125 0.08 -5.33 3.41
CA THR A 125 1.19 -6.04 2.77
C THR A 125 0.72 -7.31 2.09
N TYR A 126 1.23 -7.57 0.89
CA TYR A 126 0.91 -8.79 0.15
C TYR A 126 1.95 -9.13 -0.92
N LYS A 127 1.84 -10.33 -1.46
CA LYS A 127 2.60 -10.78 -2.63
C LYS A 127 1.64 -11.19 -3.72
N MET A 128 1.98 -10.89 -4.97
CA MET A 128 1.18 -11.30 -6.11
C MET A 128 2.03 -11.70 -7.31
N ASN A 129 1.39 -12.38 -8.24
CA ASN A 129 1.91 -12.65 -9.58
C ASN A 129 1.49 -11.49 -10.49
N LEU A 130 2.40 -10.56 -10.76
CA LEU A 130 2.15 -9.40 -11.61
C LEU A 130 2.50 -9.75 -13.06
N LYS A 131 1.56 -9.52 -13.99
CA LYS A 131 1.81 -9.64 -15.42
C LYS A 131 2.61 -8.43 -15.92
N VAL A 132 3.74 -8.66 -16.57
CA VAL A 132 4.62 -7.62 -17.11
C VAL A 132 4.99 -8.01 -18.55
N GLY A 133 4.27 -7.46 -19.53
CA GLY A 133 4.35 -7.92 -20.93
C GLY A 133 3.93 -9.39 -21.03
N ASP A 134 4.80 -10.23 -21.60
CA ASP A 134 4.58 -11.68 -21.72
C ASP A 134 5.05 -12.48 -20.49
N ASP A 135 5.71 -11.82 -19.53
CA ASP A 135 6.24 -12.43 -18.31
C ASP A 135 5.29 -12.31 -17.12
N THR A 136 5.50 -13.19 -16.13
CA THR A 136 4.86 -13.09 -14.83
C THR A 136 5.91 -12.90 -13.73
N TRP A 137 5.80 -11.83 -12.97
CA TRP A 137 6.74 -11.49 -11.90
C TRP A 137 6.09 -11.68 -10.54
N LYS A 138 6.76 -12.43 -9.67
CA LYS A 138 6.41 -12.46 -8.25
C LYS A 138 6.93 -11.18 -7.60
N VAL A 139 6.03 -10.35 -7.11
CA VAL A 139 6.35 -9.06 -6.48
C VAL A 139 5.70 -8.97 -5.09
N GLY A 140 6.31 -8.16 -4.21
CA GLY A 140 5.75 -7.79 -2.92
C GLY A 140 5.25 -6.36 -2.97
N PHE A 141 4.15 -6.09 -2.30
CA PHE A 141 3.58 -4.78 -2.06
C PHE A 141 3.67 -4.43 -0.57
N ASP A 142 4.07 -3.20 -0.30
CA ASP A 142 4.06 -2.55 1.01
C ASP A 142 3.28 -1.26 0.83
N ASP A 143 2.07 -1.21 1.38
CA ASP A 143 1.00 -0.31 0.96
C ASP A 143 0.51 0.50 2.16
N TRP A 144 0.65 1.81 2.08
CA TRP A 144 0.25 2.76 3.12
C TRP A 144 -0.92 3.61 2.63
N MET A 145 -2.01 3.58 3.35
CA MET A 145 -3.19 4.41 3.10
C MET A 145 -3.41 5.35 4.27
N ILE A 146 -3.56 6.64 4.00
CA ILE A 146 -3.74 7.67 5.02
C ILE A 146 -5.02 8.45 4.72
N LEU A 147 -5.99 8.38 5.62
CA LEU A 147 -7.25 9.10 5.51
C LEU A 147 -7.07 10.56 5.94
N GLY A 148 -7.34 11.49 5.02
CA GLY A 148 -7.38 12.92 5.28
C GLY A 148 -8.64 13.35 6.03
N ALA A 149 -8.58 14.54 6.65
CA ALA A 149 -9.70 15.11 7.41
C ALA A 149 -10.92 15.45 6.53
N ASP A 150 -10.72 15.63 5.23
CA ASP A 150 -11.74 15.91 4.22
C ASP A 150 -12.34 14.65 3.57
N GLY A 151 -11.90 13.45 4.03
CA GLY A 151 -12.37 12.17 3.51
C GLY A 151 -11.61 11.68 2.27
N VAL A 152 -10.65 12.45 1.75
CA VAL A 152 -9.74 11.97 0.71
C VAL A 152 -8.72 11.04 1.36
N MET A 153 -8.51 9.86 0.76
CA MET A 153 -7.49 8.93 1.22
C MET A 153 -6.32 8.91 0.23
N LEU A 154 -5.14 9.12 0.75
CA LEU A 154 -3.89 9.01 -0.01
C LEU A 154 -3.25 7.65 0.23
N ASN A 155 -2.77 7.06 -0.85
CA ASN A 155 -2.10 5.77 -0.81
C ASN A 155 -0.73 5.85 -1.48
N ARG A 156 0.23 5.17 -0.88
CA ARG A 156 1.54 4.91 -1.45
C ARG A 156 1.88 3.44 -1.27
N ALA A 157 1.97 2.71 -2.38
CA ALA A 157 2.38 1.32 -2.41
C ALA A 157 3.79 1.19 -2.99
N TYR A 158 4.71 0.61 -2.24
CA TYR A 158 6.04 0.26 -2.71
C TYR A 158 6.03 -1.15 -3.27
N ILE A 159 6.59 -1.30 -4.46
CA ILE A 159 6.64 -2.59 -5.16
C ILE A 159 8.07 -3.10 -5.11
N SER A 160 8.24 -4.32 -4.61
CA SER A 160 9.55 -4.96 -4.50
C SER A 160 9.62 -6.28 -5.24
N ARG A 161 10.82 -6.61 -5.76
CA ARG A 161 11.16 -7.90 -6.35
C ARG A 161 12.55 -8.33 -5.88
N TRP A 162 12.67 -9.56 -5.38
CA TRP A 162 13.93 -10.08 -4.82
C TRP A 162 14.55 -9.21 -3.72
N GLY A 163 13.71 -8.51 -2.93
CA GLY A 163 14.15 -7.63 -1.86
C GLY A 163 14.57 -6.22 -2.31
N PHE A 164 14.46 -5.88 -3.59
CA PHE A 164 14.75 -4.54 -4.11
C PHE A 164 13.46 -3.85 -4.55
N GLU A 165 13.33 -2.57 -4.24
CA GLU A 165 12.26 -1.74 -4.77
C GLU A 165 12.42 -1.58 -6.29
N ILE A 166 11.34 -1.83 -7.03
CA ILE A 166 11.30 -1.74 -8.49
C ILE A 166 10.40 -0.60 -8.97
N GLY A 167 9.58 -0.05 -8.09
CA GLY A 167 8.68 1.05 -8.38
C GLY A 167 7.68 1.26 -7.26
N SER A 168 6.79 2.21 -7.47
CA SER A 168 5.72 2.54 -6.54
C SER A 168 4.46 2.98 -7.25
N VAL A 169 3.33 2.79 -6.58
CA VAL A 169 2.03 3.32 -7.00
C VAL A 169 1.62 4.39 -6.00
N THR A 170 1.13 5.50 -6.50
CA THR A 170 0.46 6.52 -5.69
C THR A 170 -0.98 6.60 -6.14
N LEU A 171 -1.92 6.54 -5.19
CA LEU A 171 -3.35 6.74 -5.46
C LEU A 171 -3.94 7.82 -4.56
N SER A 172 -5.00 8.44 -5.07
CA SER A 172 -5.90 9.28 -4.30
C SER A 172 -7.30 8.70 -4.43
N PHE A 173 -7.92 8.32 -3.30
CA PHE A 173 -9.30 7.81 -3.28
C PHE A 173 -10.24 8.92 -2.85
N VAL A 174 -11.37 8.99 -3.51
CA VAL A 174 -12.45 9.96 -3.24
C VAL A 174 -13.77 9.18 -3.15
N LYS A 175 -14.50 9.41 -2.08
CA LYS A 175 -15.85 8.86 -1.95
C LYS A 175 -16.76 9.50 -2.99
N ALA A 176 -17.56 8.71 -3.72
CA ALA A 176 -18.49 9.19 -4.73
C ALA A 176 -19.77 9.78 -4.10
#